data_75e3da442529a3e92a545c167884aa1d
#
_entry.id   75e3da442529a3e92a545c167884aa1d
#
_cell.length_a   1.000
_cell.length_b   1.000
_cell.length_c   1.000
_cell.angle_alpha   90.00
_cell.angle_beta   90.00
_cell.angle_gamma   90.00
#
_symmetry.space_group_name_H-M   'P 1'
#
loop_
_entity.id
_entity.type
_entity.pdbx_description
1 polymer ?
#
loop_
_entity_poly.entity_id
_entity_poly.type
_entity_poly.pdbx_seq_one_letter_code
_entity_poly.pdbx_strand_id
1 'polypeptide(L)'
;MLALRGDAEAHGAAFAFHTPLLRAKARAGQIELEAGGEAPMALECDLLVNAAGLDAPATARQIEGMPAEKIPQAYLAKGNYFSCNARAPFSHLIYPVPEPGGLGVHLTLDMAGQARFGPDVEWVDHIDYAVDPARAERFYPAIRKYWPTLPDGALMPSYSGMRPKIVPAAIASQDFVIQGPHEHGVDGLINLFGIESPGLTSSLAIADYVGEVAGV
;
A
#
# COMPACT_ATOMS: atom_id res chain seq x y z
N MET A 1 12.26 -0.38 -7.08
CA MET A 1 11.20 -0.76 -8.05
C MET A 1 11.70 -0.83 -9.49
N LEU A 2 12.37 0.19 -10.06
CA LEU A 2 12.87 0.11 -11.44
C LEU A 2 13.85 -1.07 -11.65
N ALA A 3 14.76 -1.33 -10.71
CA ALA A 3 15.67 -2.46 -10.78
C ALA A 3 14.91 -3.80 -10.77
N LEU A 4 13.96 -3.97 -9.84
CA LEU A 4 13.13 -5.19 -9.78
C LEU A 4 12.33 -5.42 -11.07
N ARG A 5 11.81 -4.34 -11.66
CA ARG A 5 11.16 -4.43 -12.97
C ARG A 5 12.11 -4.89 -14.05
N GLY A 6 13.31 -4.28 -14.13
CA GLY A 6 14.33 -4.68 -15.11
C GLY A 6 14.76 -6.14 -14.95
N ASP A 7 14.90 -6.60 -13.72
CA ASP A 7 15.22 -8.01 -13.43
C ASP A 7 14.08 -8.93 -13.88
N ALA A 8 12.83 -8.58 -13.61
CA ALA A 8 11.68 -9.35 -14.06
C ALA A 8 11.59 -9.41 -15.59
N GLU A 9 11.79 -8.27 -16.29
CA GLU A 9 11.82 -8.21 -17.76
C GLU A 9 12.95 -9.09 -18.33
N ALA A 10 14.12 -9.09 -17.70
CA ALA A 10 15.25 -9.94 -18.10
C ALA A 10 14.96 -11.44 -17.94
N HIS A 11 14.01 -11.79 -17.06
CA HIS A 11 13.53 -13.18 -16.87
C HIS A 11 12.23 -13.47 -17.62
N GLY A 12 11.82 -12.64 -18.57
CA GLY A 12 10.70 -12.87 -19.48
C GLY A 12 9.36 -12.32 -19.04
N ALA A 13 9.29 -11.55 -17.95
CA ALA A 13 8.05 -10.88 -17.56
C ALA A 13 7.69 -9.76 -18.55
N ALA A 14 6.40 -9.67 -18.89
CA ALA A 14 5.85 -8.58 -19.69
C ALA A 14 5.02 -7.63 -18.81
N PHE A 15 5.12 -6.33 -19.06
CA PHE A 15 4.37 -5.30 -18.36
C PHE A 15 3.40 -4.60 -19.29
N ALA A 16 2.10 -4.69 -19.00
CA ALA A 16 1.04 -3.99 -19.73
C ALA A 16 0.48 -2.87 -18.84
N PHE A 17 0.89 -1.63 -19.11
CA PHE A 17 0.38 -0.46 -18.42
C PHE A 17 -0.96 -0.01 -18.99
N HIS A 18 -1.75 0.74 -18.20
CA HIS A 18 -3.07 1.24 -18.60
C HIS A 18 -4.02 0.13 -19.09
N THR A 19 -3.86 -1.06 -18.50
CA THR A 19 -4.55 -2.29 -18.89
C THR A 19 -5.28 -2.85 -17.67
N PRO A 20 -6.45 -2.27 -17.31
CA PRO A 20 -7.21 -2.73 -16.15
C PRO A 20 -7.82 -4.11 -16.39
N LEU A 21 -7.85 -4.93 -15.33
CA LEU A 21 -8.67 -6.14 -15.30
C LEU A 21 -10.16 -5.73 -15.31
N LEU A 22 -10.93 -6.25 -16.25
CA LEU A 22 -12.37 -6.02 -16.33
C LEU A 22 -13.14 -7.14 -15.64
N ARG A 23 -12.75 -8.38 -15.89
CA ARG A 23 -13.26 -9.58 -15.22
C ARG A 23 -12.28 -10.73 -15.33
N ALA A 24 -12.41 -11.70 -14.44
CA ALA A 24 -11.76 -12.99 -14.55
C ALA A 24 -12.75 -14.12 -14.20
N LYS A 25 -12.46 -15.32 -14.69
CA LYS A 25 -13.27 -16.51 -14.43
C LYS A 25 -12.38 -17.72 -14.29
N ALA A 26 -12.46 -18.39 -13.15
CA ALA A 26 -11.78 -19.65 -12.93
C ALA A 26 -12.52 -20.80 -13.65
N ARG A 27 -11.79 -21.63 -14.40
CA ARG A 27 -12.29 -22.80 -15.10
C ARG A 27 -11.28 -23.95 -15.04
N ALA A 28 -11.67 -25.05 -14.44
CA ALA A 28 -10.95 -26.33 -14.52
C ALA A 28 -9.41 -26.24 -14.43
N GLY A 29 -8.90 -25.40 -13.52
CA GLY A 29 -7.45 -25.24 -13.30
C GLY A 29 -6.79 -24.12 -14.11
N GLN A 30 -7.56 -23.34 -14.86
CA GLN A 30 -7.08 -22.13 -15.56
C GLN A 30 -7.97 -20.94 -15.23
N ILE A 31 -7.44 -19.74 -15.40
CA ILE A 31 -8.19 -18.49 -15.24
C ILE A 31 -8.23 -17.76 -16.56
N GLU A 32 -9.44 -17.62 -17.10
CA GLU A 32 -9.73 -16.72 -18.22
C GLU A 32 -9.85 -15.29 -17.67
N LEU A 33 -9.20 -14.33 -18.26
CA LEU A 33 -9.30 -12.92 -17.86
C LEU A 33 -9.47 -12.00 -19.07
N GLU A 34 -10.24 -10.95 -18.88
CA GLU A 34 -10.41 -9.88 -19.84
C GLU A 34 -9.78 -8.60 -19.29
N ALA A 35 -8.87 -8.05 -20.07
CA ALA A 35 -8.22 -6.78 -19.79
C ALA A 35 -8.72 -5.71 -20.75
N GLY A 36 -8.96 -4.52 -20.22
CA GLY A 36 -9.38 -3.34 -20.96
C GLY A 36 -8.22 -2.41 -21.33
N GLY A 37 -8.54 -1.13 -21.50
CA GLY A 37 -7.56 -0.09 -21.81
C GLY A 37 -7.42 0.16 -23.31
N GLU A 38 -6.25 0.69 -23.74
CA GLU A 38 -6.01 1.07 -25.14
C GLU A 38 -5.92 -0.15 -26.08
N ALA A 39 -5.51 -1.31 -25.56
CA ALA A 39 -5.40 -2.56 -26.29
C ALA A 39 -6.12 -3.67 -25.52
N PRO A 40 -7.46 -3.73 -25.59
CA PRO A 40 -8.23 -4.77 -24.91
C PRO A 40 -7.80 -6.17 -25.36
N MET A 41 -7.67 -7.10 -24.40
CA MET A 41 -7.24 -8.46 -24.68
C MET A 41 -7.93 -9.46 -23.76
N ALA A 42 -8.02 -10.70 -24.23
CA ALA A 42 -8.36 -11.85 -23.41
C ALA A 42 -7.09 -12.71 -23.23
N LEU A 43 -6.88 -13.21 -22.01
CA LEU A 43 -5.75 -14.02 -21.64
C LEU A 43 -6.24 -15.24 -20.86
N GLU A 44 -5.47 -16.31 -20.94
CA GLU A 44 -5.61 -17.49 -20.07
C GLU A 44 -4.32 -17.66 -19.28
N CYS A 45 -4.42 -17.95 -18.00
CA CYS A 45 -3.28 -18.24 -17.13
C CYS A 45 -3.60 -19.35 -16.14
N ASP A 46 -2.57 -20.03 -15.69
CA ASP A 46 -2.67 -21.07 -14.68
C ASP A 46 -2.72 -20.47 -13.26
N LEU A 47 -2.14 -19.27 -13.09
CA LEU A 47 -2.08 -18.55 -11.83
C LEU A 47 -2.36 -17.07 -12.03
N LEU A 48 -3.32 -16.55 -11.28
CA LEU A 48 -3.61 -15.12 -11.16
C LEU A 48 -3.28 -14.64 -9.74
N VAL A 49 -2.38 -13.69 -9.62
CA VAL A 49 -2.05 -13.04 -8.35
C VAL A 49 -2.65 -11.64 -8.33
N ASN A 50 -3.64 -11.42 -7.49
CA ASN A 50 -4.22 -10.11 -7.25
C ASN A 50 -3.39 -9.33 -6.24
N ALA A 51 -2.50 -8.48 -6.72
CA ALA A 51 -1.65 -7.59 -5.94
C ALA A 51 -2.03 -6.11 -6.17
N ALA A 52 -3.33 -5.83 -6.36
CA ALA A 52 -3.84 -4.51 -6.77
C ALA A 52 -3.87 -3.45 -5.66
N GLY A 53 -3.33 -3.71 -4.47
CA GLY A 53 -3.18 -2.73 -3.39
C GLY A 53 -4.52 -2.17 -2.93
N LEU A 54 -4.76 -0.87 -3.13
CA LEU A 54 -6.04 -0.21 -2.77
C LEU A 54 -7.24 -0.85 -3.47
N ASP A 55 -7.05 -1.31 -4.69
CA ASP A 55 -8.11 -1.90 -5.52
C ASP A 55 -8.22 -3.42 -5.36
N ALA A 56 -7.37 -4.07 -4.55
CA ALA A 56 -7.38 -5.53 -4.42
C ALA A 56 -8.74 -6.13 -4.03
N PRO A 57 -9.51 -5.57 -3.07
CA PRO A 57 -10.85 -6.06 -2.78
C PRO A 57 -11.86 -5.82 -3.93
N ALA A 58 -11.72 -4.72 -4.67
CA ALA A 58 -12.57 -4.46 -5.84
C ALA A 58 -12.23 -5.41 -6.99
N THR A 59 -10.95 -5.65 -7.23
CA THR A 59 -10.45 -6.62 -8.21
C THR A 59 -10.94 -8.03 -7.89
N ALA A 60 -10.87 -8.45 -6.63
CA ALA A 60 -11.38 -9.77 -6.22
C ALA A 60 -12.88 -9.96 -6.51
N ARG A 61 -13.69 -8.89 -6.43
CA ARG A 61 -15.12 -8.92 -6.79
C ARG A 61 -15.38 -9.09 -8.30
N GLN A 62 -14.38 -8.82 -9.14
CA GLN A 62 -14.47 -9.01 -10.60
C GLN A 62 -14.14 -10.45 -11.02
N ILE A 63 -13.73 -11.30 -10.06
CA ILE A 63 -13.37 -12.70 -10.32
C ILE A 63 -14.58 -13.58 -10.06
N GLU A 64 -15.15 -14.14 -11.14
CA GLU A 64 -16.30 -15.05 -11.05
C GLU A 64 -15.92 -16.32 -10.28
N GLY A 65 -16.71 -16.64 -9.27
CA GLY A 65 -16.46 -17.77 -8.38
C GLY A 65 -15.77 -17.40 -7.08
N MET A 66 -15.25 -16.17 -6.92
CA MET A 66 -14.70 -15.71 -5.65
C MET A 66 -15.80 -15.49 -4.62
N PRO A 67 -15.80 -16.21 -3.46
CA PRO A 67 -16.83 -16.03 -2.45
C PRO A 67 -16.78 -14.63 -1.82
N ALA A 68 -17.92 -13.94 -1.83
CA ALA A 68 -18.01 -12.55 -1.36
C ALA A 68 -17.61 -12.37 0.11
N GLU A 69 -17.89 -13.37 0.95
CA GLU A 69 -17.55 -13.40 2.38
C GLU A 69 -16.05 -13.56 2.65
N LYS A 70 -15.28 -13.96 1.64
CA LYS A 70 -13.81 -14.05 1.71
C LYS A 70 -13.12 -12.77 1.28
N ILE A 71 -13.86 -11.82 0.72
CA ILE A 71 -13.33 -10.54 0.28
C ILE A 71 -13.48 -9.52 1.40
N PRO A 72 -12.38 -9.01 1.97
CA PRO A 72 -12.46 -8.02 3.04
C PRO A 72 -13.07 -6.71 2.55
N GLN A 73 -13.68 -5.99 3.48
CA GLN A 73 -14.10 -4.61 3.23
C GLN A 73 -12.86 -3.70 3.15
N ALA A 74 -12.82 -2.84 2.15
CA ALA A 74 -11.78 -1.84 2.00
C ALA A 74 -12.08 -0.60 2.85
N TYR A 75 -11.04 -0.07 3.46
CA TYR A 75 -11.03 1.21 4.17
C TYR A 75 -9.80 2.00 3.73
N LEU A 76 -9.84 3.31 3.87
CA LEU A 76 -8.77 4.19 3.45
C LEU A 76 -8.21 4.95 4.65
N ALA A 77 -6.91 4.80 4.88
CA ALA A 77 -6.19 5.60 5.87
C ALA A 77 -5.11 6.42 5.19
N LYS A 78 -5.33 7.74 5.15
CA LYS A 78 -4.41 8.71 4.57
C LYS A 78 -3.32 9.04 5.57
N GLY A 79 -2.08 9.06 5.11
CA GLY A 79 -0.92 9.53 5.86
C GLY A 79 -0.40 10.84 5.26
N ASN A 80 -0.45 11.93 6.01
CA ASN A 80 -0.01 13.23 5.56
C ASN A 80 1.44 13.48 5.98
N TYR A 81 2.20 14.14 5.10
CA TYR A 81 3.59 14.51 5.33
C TYR A 81 3.80 16.00 5.16
N PHE A 82 4.69 16.55 6.01
CA PHE A 82 5.09 17.94 5.97
C PHE A 82 6.60 18.03 5.77
N SER A 83 7.03 18.89 4.84
CA SER A 83 8.42 19.31 4.74
C SER A 83 8.71 20.42 5.75
N CYS A 84 10.01 20.66 6.03
CA CYS A 84 10.42 21.71 6.94
C CYS A 84 11.27 22.74 6.20
N ASN A 85 10.92 24.01 6.32
CA ASN A 85 11.70 25.12 5.73
C ASN A 85 12.86 25.57 6.64
N ALA A 86 12.93 25.07 7.88
CA ALA A 86 14.04 25.31 8.80
C ALA A 86 15.10 24.20 8.67
N ARG A 87 16.36 24.55 8.91
CA ARG A 87 17.44 23.57 8.93
C ARG A 87 17.31 22.69 10.17
N ALA A 88 17.05 21.40 9.94
CA ALA A 88 16.96 20.42 11.02
C ALA A 88 18.35 20.14 11.61
N PRO A 89 18.47 20.02 12.95
CA PRO A 89 19.74 19.73 13.60
C PRO A 89 20.13 18.24 13.57
N PHE A 90 19.50 17.45 12.71
CA PHE A 90 19.65 16.01 12.68
C PHE A 90 20.34 15.55 11.40
N SER A 91 21.18 14.54 11.53
CA SER A 91 21.84 13.82 10.43
C SER A 91 21.33 12.39 10.25
N HIS A 92 20.40 11.95 11.11
CA HIS A 92 19.81 10.62 11.13
C HIS A 92 18.30 10.70 11.13
N LEU A 93 17.65 9.61 10.72
CA LEU A 93 16.20 9.44 10.84
C LEU A 93 15.84 9.32 12.34
N ILE A 94 14.69 9.87 12.73
CA ILE A 94 14.16 9.75 14.08
C ILE A 94 12.80 9.10 14.03
N TYR A 95 12.70 7.95 14.69
CA TYR A 95 11.47 7.18 14.83
C TYR A 95 11.11 7.12 16.31
N PRO A 96 10.19 7.98 16.77
CA PRO A 96 9.73 7.94 18.16
C PRO A 96 9.12 6.58 18.50
N VAL A 97 9.17 6.22 19.78
CA VAL A 97 8.47 5.04 20.27
C VAL A 97 6.97 5.22 20.00
N PRO A 98 6.27 4.20 19.47
CA PRO A 98 4.83 4.26 19.24
C PRO A 98 4.07 4.63 20.52
N GLU A 99 3.12 5.57 20.38
CA GLU A 99 2.22 5.97 21.46
C GLU A 99 0.82 5.35 21.25
N PRO A 100 -0.01 5.20 22.29
CA PRO A 100 -1.39 4.77 22.11
C PRO A 100 -2.12 5.69 21.10
N GLY A 101 -2.62 5.10 20.00
CA GLY A 101 -3.32 5.82 18.93
C GLY A 101 -2.46 6.33 17.77
N GLY A 102 -1.14 6.05 17.75
CA GLY A 102 -0.31 6.44 16.60
C GLY A 102 1.13 5.95 16.69
N LEU A 103 1.83 5.97 15.54
CA LEU A 103 3.24 5.59 15.43
C LEU A 103 4.20 6.73 15.87
N GLY A 104 3.67 7.87 16.31
CA GLY A 104 4.45 9.09 16.46
C GLY A 104 4.80 9.74 15.09
N VAL A 105 5.22 10.99 15.11
CA VAL A 105 5.66 11.69 13.91
C VAL A 105 7.13 11.40 13.67
N HIS A 106 7.42 10.63 12.63
CA HIS A 106 8.80 10.31 12.23
C HIS A 106 9.46 11.54 11.58
N LEU A 107 10.77 11.67 11.76
CA LEU A 107 11.63 12.53 10.95
C LEU A 107 12.39 11.67 9.94
N THR A 108 12.25 12.02 8.67
CA THR A 108 13.07 11.48 7.58
C THR A 108 13.85 12.59 6.91
N LEU A 109 14.97 12.25 6.30
CA LEU A 109 15.80 13.16 5.53
C LEU A 109 15.79 12.71 4.08
N ASP A 110 15.60 13.67 3.17
CA ASP A 110 15.79 13.38 1.75
C ASP A 110 17.29 13.35 1.37
N MET A 111 17.60 13.07 0.11
CA MET A 111 18.98 13.00 -0.36
C MET A 111 19.73 14.33 -0.29
N ALA A 112 19.03 15.46 -0.16
CA ALA A 112 19.60 16.78 0.05
C ALA A 112 19.72 17.12 1.56
N GLY A 113 19.29 16.22 2.45
CA GLY A 113 19.30 16.43 3.91
C GLY A 113 18.14 17.30 4.42
N GLN A 114 17.11 17.54 3.58
CA GLN A 114 15.92 18.28 4.01
C GLN A 114 15.04 17.39 4.87
N ALA A 115 14.61 17.92 6.01
CA ALA A 115 13.73 17.22 6.94
C ALA A 115 12.29 17.14 6.43
N ARG A 116 11.70 15.96 6.65
CA ARG A 116 10.30 15.67 6.38
C ARG A 116 9.70 14.93 7.57
N PHE A 117 8.48 15.29 7.93
CA PHE A 117 7.78 14.75 9.09
C PHE A 117 6.51 14.03 8.67
N GLY A 118 6.24 12.91 9.30
CA GLY A 118 5.05 12.10 9.05
C GLY A 118 5.32 10.59 9.05
N PRO A 119 4.27 9.82 8.72
CA PRO A 119 2.92 10.31 8.51
C PRO A 119 2.13 10.50 9.80
N ASP A 120 1.01 11.24 9.71
CA ASP A 120 -0.11 11.07 10.63
C ASP A 120 -1.06 9.97 10.12
N VAL A 121 -2.23 9.83 10.73
CA VAL A 121 -3.30 8.95 10.26
C VAL A 121 -4.61 9.74 10.17
N GLU A 122 -5.22 9.67 8.99
CA GLU A 122 -6.51 10.28 8.69
C GLU A 122 -7.39 9.25 7.96
N TRP A 123 -8.50 8.85 8.58
CA TRP A 123 -9.46 7.97 7.93
C TRP A 123 -10.34 8.79 6.98
N VAL A 124 -10.48 8.34 5.74
CA VAL A 124 -11.19 9.05 4.67
C VAL A 124 -12.09 8.09 3.90
N ASP A 125 -13.15 8.64 3.30
CA ASP A 125 -14.13 7.85 2.55
C ASP A 125 -13.80 7.77 1.04
N HIS A 126 -12.89 8.61 0.58
CA HIS A 126 -12.47 8.64 -0.82
C HIS A 126 -10.99 9.00 -0.94
N ILE A 127 -10.40 8.66 -2.08
CA ILE A 127 -9.01 8.95 -2.37
C ILE A 127 -8.86 10.44 -2.68
N ASP A 128 -8.14 11.14 -1.81
CA ASP A 128 -7.71 12.53 -1.98
C ASP A 128 -6.30 12.68 -1.43
N TYR A 129 -5.37 13.09 -2.29
CA TYR A 129 -3.96 13.26 -1.94
C TYR A 129 -3.61 14.70 -1.52
N ALA A 130 -4.56 15.62 -1.47
CA ALA A 130 -4.31 16.98 -0.97
C ALA A 130 -3.98 16.96 0.52
N VAL A 131 -2.94 17.64 0.93
CA VAL A 131 -2.57 17.80 2.35
C VAL A 131 -3.16 19.07 2.89
N ASP A 132 -4.06 18.94 3.89
CA ASP A 132 -4.62 20.11 4.59
C ASP A 132 -3.52 20.80 5.42
N PRO A 133 -3.18 22.07 5.13
CA PRO A 133 -2.19 22.83 5.90
C PRO A 133 -2.48 22.90 7.40
N ALA A 134 -3.76 22.94 7.80
CA ALA A 134 -4.17 23.04 9.19
C ALA A 134 -3.73 21.82 10.03
N ARG A 135 -3.50 20.68 9.39
CA ARG A 135 -3.01 19.48 10.08
C ARG A 135 -1.60 19.63 10.65
N ALA A 136 -0.81 20.61 10.16
CA ALA A 136 0.51 20.91 10.72
C ALA A 136 0.47 21.15 12.24
N GLU A 137 -0.61 21.73 12.74
CA GLU A 137 -0.79 22.02 14.18
C GLU A 137 -0.67 20.77 15.06
N ARG A 138 -1.04 19.60 14.54
CA ARG A 138 -0.94 18.32 15.28
C ARG A 138 0.49 17.79 15.30
N PHE A 139 1.32 18.20 14.36
CA PHE A 139 2.72 17.76 14.24
C PHE A 139 3.64 18.48 15.21
N TYR A 140 3.42 19.78 15.44
CA TYR A 140 4.30 20.60 16.31
C TYR A 140 4.50 19.98 17.70
N PRO A 141 3.46 19.60 18.47
CA PRO A 141 3.65 19.01 19.78
C PRO A 141 4.45 17.70 19.75
N ALA A 142 4.23 16.87 18.74
CA ALA A 142 4.92 15.59 18.59
C ALA A 142 6.40 15.79 18.24
N ILE A 143 6.69 16.67 17.28
CA ILE A 143 8.08 16.96 16.87
C ILE A 143 8.84 17.66 17.98
N ARG A 144 8.23 18.58 18.70
CA ARG A 144 8.88 19.32 19.80
C ARG A 144 9.27 18.46 20.98
N LYS A 145 8.81 17.22 21.08
CA LYS A 145 9.32 16.24 22.06
C LYS A 145 10.81 15.93 21.82
N TYR A 146 11.26 15.91 20.57
CA TYR A 146 12.65 15.65 20.22
C TYR A 146 13.36 16.83 19.53
N TRP A 147 12.62 17.83 19.06
CA TRP A 147 13.15 19.10 18.56
C TRP A 147 12.41 20.29 19.19
N PRO A 148 12.71 20.62 20.47
CA PRO A 148 11.99 21.67 21.20
C PRO A 148 12.04 23.06 20.53
N THR A 149 13.10 23.33 19.76
CA THR A 149 13.33 24.61 19.10
C THR A 149 12.75 24.70 17.68
N LEU A 150 11.90 23.75 17.25
CA LEU A 150 11.23 23.83 15.96
C LEU A 150 10.43 25.14 15.86
N PRO A 151 10.76 26.03 14.89
CA PRO A 151 10.07 27.31 14.74
C PRO A 151 8.60 27.14 14.37
N ASP A 152 7.76 28.06 14.82
CA ASP A 152 6.39 28.15 14.33
C ASP A 152 6.38 28.48 12.83
N GLY A 153 5.41 27.95 12.09
CA GLY A 153 5.30 28.15 10.64
C GLY A 153 6.36 27.44 9.80
N ALA A 154 7.21 26.58 10.41
CA ALA A 154 8.27 25.87 9.68
C ALA A 154 7.78 24.67 8.87
N LEU A 155 6.58 24.14 9.18
CA LEU A 155 6.03 22.98 8.51
C LEU A 155 5.18 23.39 7.30
N MET A 156 5.52 22.84 6.14
CA MET A 156 4.83 23.10 4.88
C MET A 156 4.21 21.80 4.36
N PRO A 157 2.94 21.79 3.88
CA PRO A 157 2.37 20.62 3.25
C PRO A 157 3.29 20.04 2.19
N SER A 158 3.45 18.73 2.16
CA SER A 158 4.30 18.05 1.21
C SER A 158 3.49 17.07 0.36
N TYR A 159 3.40 15.83 0.74
CA TYR A 159 2.62 14.82 0.05
C TYR A 159 1.82 13.98 1.04
N SER A 160 0.91 13.18 0.52
CA SER A 160 0.23 12.15 1.30
C SER A 160 0.31 10.80 0.60
N GLY A 161 0.11 9.74 1.37
CA GLY A 161 -0.05 8.38 0.87
C GLY A 161 -1.38 7.80 1.34
N MET A 162 -1.91 6.83 0.60
CA MET A 162 -3.13 6.12 0.97
C MET A 162 -2.79 4.68 1.34
N ARG A 163 -3.23 4.23 2.51
CA ARG A 163 -3.00 2.86 2.99
C ARG A 163 -4.23 2.00 2.74
N PRO A 164 -4.08 0.81 2.11
CA PRO A 164 -5.16 -0.14 1.88
C PRO A 164 -5.50 -0.87 3.18
N LYS A 165 -6.37 -0.30 3.99
CA LYS A 165 -6.85 -0.94 5.21
C LYS A 165 -7.97 -1.93 4.90
N ILE A 166 -7.99 -3.06 5.62
CA ILE A 166 -9.01 -4.11 5.53
C ILE A 166 -9.75 -4.32 6.87
N VAL A 167 -9.49 -3.45 7.82
CA VAL A 167 -10.21 -3.35 9.09
C VAL A 167 -10.55 -1.89 9.39
N PRO A 168 -11.66 -1.62 10.09
CA PRO A 168 -12.05 -0.26 10.44
C PRO A 168 -11.12 0.38 11.48
N ALA A 169 -11.21 1.68 11.62
CA ALA A 169 -10.39 2.50 12.52
C ALA A 169 -10.39 2.03 14.01
N ALA A 170 -11.46 1.37 14.44
CA ALA A 170 -11.57 0.85 15.80
C ALA A 170 -10.64 -0.34 16.09
N ILE A 171 -10.12 -1.00 15.07
CA ILE A 171 -9.17 -2.12 15.19
C ILE A 171 -7.75 -1.57 15.04
N ALA A 172 -6.93 -1.75 16.07
CA ALA A 172 -5.62 -1.10 16.16
C ALA A 172 -4.64 -1.50 15.04
N SER A 173 -4.61 -2.76 14.67
CA SER A 173 -3.78 -3.27 13.56
C SER A 173 -4.31 -4.61 13.07
N GLN A 174 -4.03 -4.90 11.80
CA GLN A 174 -4.18 -6.21 11.22
C GLN A 174 -2.97 -6.46 10.32
N ASP A 175 -2.53 -7.71 10.27
CA ASP A 175 -1.47 -8.13 9.37
C ASP A 175 -1.96 -8.21 7.93
N PHE A 176 -1.05 -8.36 7.00
CA PHE A 176 -1.34 -8.65 5.60
C PHE A 176 -2.16 -9.94 5.48
N VAL A 177 -3.10 -9.96 4.57
CA VAL A 177 -3.90 -11.15 4.30
C VAL A 177 -3.55 -11.66 2.91
N ILE A 178 -2.90 -12.81 2.87
CA ILE A 178 -2.58 -13.54 1.64
C ILE A 178 -3.46 -14.79 1.63
N GLN A 179 -4.34 -14.89 0.64
CA GLN A 179 -5.30 -15.98 0.52
C GLN A 179 -5.04 -16.77 -0.75
N GLY A 180 -4.85 -18.06 -0.60
CA GLY A 180 -4.78 -19.02 -1.70
C GLY A 180 -6.06 -19.85 -1.84
N PRO A 181 -6.03 -20.89 -2.70
CA PRO A 181 -7.17 -21.78 -2.93
C PRO A 181 -7.71 -22.46 -1.66
N HIS A 182 -6.87 -22.71 -0.67
CA HIS A 182 -7.29 -23.32 0.60
C HIS A 182 -8.23 -22.42 1.42
N GLU A 183 -8.10 -21.11 1.29
CA GLU A 183 -8.92 -20.14 2.03
C GLU A 183 -10.22 -19.81 1.33
N HIS A 184 -10.25 -19.72 -0.01
CA HIS A 184 -11.41 -19.27 -0.77
C HIS A 184 -11.96 -20.25 -1.80
N GLY A 185 -11.28 -21.39 -2.04
CA GLY A 185 -11.78 -22.47 -2.89
C GLY A 185 -11.70 -22.20 -4.41
N VAL A 186 -10.95 -21.18 -4.85
CA VAL A 186 -10.77 -20.85 -6.27
C VAL A 186 -9.37 -21.25 -6.71
N ASP A 187 -9.27 -22.33 -7.47
CA ASP A 187 -7.97 -22.83 -7.95
C ASP A 187 -7.28 -21.80 -8.86
N GLY A 188 -5.96 -21.69 -8.73
CA GLY A 188 -5.14 -20.79 -9.52
C GLY A 188 -5.25 -19.31 -9.14
N LEU A 189 -5.96 -18.96 -8.05
CA LEU A 189 -6.06 -17.57 -7.58
C LEU A 189 -5.33 -17.37 -6.26
N ILE A 190 -4.55 -16.30 -6.17
CA ILE A 190 -3.99 -15.79 -4.92
C ILE A 190 -4.35 -14.32 -4.76
N ASN A 191 -4.93 -13.94 -3.63
CA ASN A 191 -5.25 -12.56 -3.30
C ASN A 191 -4.32 -12.02 -2.21
N LEU A 192 -3.81 -10.80 -2.40
CA LEU A 192 -3.04 -10.05 -1.42
C LEU A 192 -3.84 -8.83 -0.97
N PHE A 193 -4.32 -8.84 0.26
CA PHE A 193 -5.12 -7.75 0.82
C PHE A 193 -4.36 -7.04 1.94
N GLY A 194 -4.57 -5.73 2.03
CA GLY A 194 -4.02 -4.94 3.13
C GLY A 194 -2.50 -4.77 3.10
N ILE A 195 -1.87 -4.94 1.94
CA ILE A 195 -0.43 -4.76 1.81
C ILE A 195 -0.09 -3.27 1.88
N GLU A 196 0.24 -2.82 3.07
CA GLU A 196 0.70 -1.46 3.36
C GLU A 196 2.17 -1.44 3.81
N SER A 197 2.63 -0.41 4.52
CA SER A 197 3.99 -0.41 5.10
C SER A 197 4.10 -1.53 6.16
N PRO A 198 5.15 -2.40 6.09
CA PRO A 198 6.36 -2.33 5.25
C PRO A 198 6.32 -3.19 3.96
N GLY A 199 5.18 -3.33 3.29
CA GLY A 199 4.98 -4.23 2.14
C GLY A 199 6.04 -4.09 1.03
N LEU A 200 6.48 -2.86 0.72
CA LEU A 200 7.54 -2.68 -0.29
C LEU A 200 8.88 -3.26 0.18
N THR A 201 9.25 -3.05 1.44
CA THR A 201 10.49 -3.59 2.01
C THR A 201 10.45 -5.11 2.10
N SER A 202 9.28 -5.69 2.40
CA SER A 202 9.07 -7.14 2.50
C SER A 202 8.65 -7.80 1.19
N SER A 203 8.61 -7.07 0.07
CA SER A 203 8.01 -7.55 -1.19
C SER A 203 8.65 -8.83 -1.74
N LEU A 204 9.96 -9.01 -1.58
CA LEU A 204 10.63 -10.24 -2.01
C LEU A 204 10.23 -11.44 -1.15
N ALA A 205 10.17 -11.27 0.18
CA ALA A 205 9.70 -12.33 1.07
C ALA A 205 8.21 -12.65 0.86
N ILE A 206 7.39 -11.63 0.53
CA ILE A 206 6.00 -11.85 0.14
C ILE A 206 5.93 -12.64 -1.17
N ALA A 207 6.80 -12.34 -2.14
CA ALA A 207 6.86 -13.07 -3.40
C ALA A 207 7.26 -14.55 -3.20
N ASP A 208 8.26 -14.81 -2.35
CA ASP A 208 8.67 -16.18 -1.98
C ASP A 208 7.48 -16.94 -1.36
N TYR A 209 6.79 -16.32 -0.40
CA TYR A 209 5.61 -16.92 0.24
C TYR A 209 4.45 -17.16 -0.76
N VAL A 210 4.23 -16.23 -1.70
CA VAL A 210 3.23 -16.41 -2.78
C VAL A 210 3.62 -17.59 -3.67
N GLY A 211 4.92 -17.80 -3.96
CA GLY A 211 5.43 -18.95 -4.68
C GLY A 211 5.14 -20.26 -3.93
N GLU A 212 5.38 -20.31 -2.62
CA GLU A 212 5.06 -21.47 -1.78
C GLU A 212 3.55 -21.78 -1.81
N VAL A 213 2.69 -20.76 -1.69
CA VAL A 213 1.22 -20.93 -1.76
C VAL A 213 0.78 -21.40 -3.15
N ALA A 214 1.47 -20.96 -4.20
CA ALA A 214 1.24 -21.39 -5.58
C ALA A 214 1.77 -22.79 -5.89
N GLY A 215 2.66 -23.33 -5.08
CA GLY A 215 3.31 -24.62 -5.30
C GLY A 215 4.40 -24.60 -6.37
N VAL A 216 5.07 -23.46 -6.54
CA VAL A 216 6.17 -23.23 -7.49
C VAL A 216 7.45 -22.79 -6.79
#